data_e6bc6d963f2226a9b3f38093c256d072
#
_entry.id   e6bc6d963f2226a9b3f38093c256d072
#
_cell.length_a   1.000
_cell.length_b   1.000
_cell.length_c   1.000
_cell.angle_alpha   90.00
_cell.angle_beta   90.00
_cell.angle_gamma   90.00
#
_symmetry.space_group_name_H-M   'P 1'
#
loop_
_entity.id
_entity.type
_entity.pdbx_description
1 polymer ?
#
loop_
_entity_poly.entity_id
_entity_poly.type
_entity_poly.pdbx_seq_one_letter_code
_entity_poly.pdbx_strand_id
1 'polypeptide(L)'
;AVFVNSEWKTSDKLTLEAGLRFESLRYDYQNNMIDGSTRDDGSLCNSGDGSCRYYRPSDQTNSTDNINYQLGAHYVFNDSLGGFIRIANAYRAPQINELYRLQKEQETSVIESEQVDSLETGVRYQTQQWQTELAIYKMKKDQVIVKDSDSFVVNDGKTSHKGIEWRTVFQLNTAWQLASSVSWAKHQYKYTRLFGGINIDGNDIDTAPRWQRSAQALYQPTERTSIEFEWIYLGKYFLDPQNAHQYAGHNVFNVRAQQRYGDLQINGQITNLTDRRIADRADYGFGSYRYFVGEGRGFSLELKRLF
;
A
#
# COMPACT_ATOMS: atom_id res chain seq x y z
N ALA A 1 13.47 2.39 -20.03
CA ALA A 1 13.51 1.04 -19.47
C ALA A 1 13.37 -0.01 -20.57
N VAL A 2 14.05 -1.15 -20.43
CA VAL A 2 13.91 -2.33 -21.29
C VAL A 2 13.55 -3.51 -20.38
N PHE A 3 12.66 -4.38 -20.81
CA PHE A 3 12.26 -5.55 -20.05
C PHE A 3 12.02 -6.77 -20.92
N VAL A 4 12.19 -7.95 -20.33
CA VAL A 4 11.82 -9.23 -20.90
C VAL A 4 11.08 -10.05 -19.84
N ASN A 5 9.98 -10.67 -20.24
CA ASN A 5 9.26 -11.66 -19.43
C ASN A 5 9.14 -12.94 -20.26
N SER A 6 9.29 -14.05 -19.58
CA SER A 6 9.19 -15.37 -20.20
C SER A 6 8.45 -16.33 -19.29
N GLU A 7 7.64 -17.18 -19.88
CA GLU A 7 6.91 -18.25 -19.22
C GLU A 7 7.23 -19.56 -19.95
N TRP A 8 7.57 -20.60 -19.19
CA TRP A 8 7.89 -21.93 -19.71
C TRP A 8 7.01 -22.98 -19.06
N LYS A 9 6.14 -23.56 -19.84
CA LYS A 9 5.38 -24.74 -19.46
C LYS A 9 6.29 -25.97 -19.61
N THR A 10 6.96 -26.35 -18.52
CA THR A 10 7.94 -27.44 -18.51
C THR A 10 7.28 -28.82 -18.48
N SER A 11 6.04 -28.89 -17.99
CA SER A 11 5.17 -30.08 -18.03
C SER A 11 3.71 -29.63 -17.92
N ASP A 12 2.77 -30.58 -17.97
CA ASP A 12 1.34 -30.28 -17.74
C ASP A 12 1.06 -29.75 -16.33
N LYS A 13 2.00 -29.96 -15.40
CA LYS A 13 1.84 -29.58 -13.98
C LYS A 13 2.73 -28.42 -13.55
N LEU A 14 3.80 -28.12 -14.27
CA LEU A 14 4.79 -27.11 -13.85
C LEU A 14 4.97 -26.04 -14.90
N THR A 15 4.70 -24.81 -14.49
CA THR A 15 5.03 -23.58 -15.23
C THR A 15 6.05 -22.76 -14.47
N LEU A 16 7.11 -22.34 -15.13
CA LEU A 16 8.15 -21.46 -14.63
C LEU A 16 8.01 -20.08 -15.27
N GLU A 17 8.23 -19.04 -14.49
CA GLU A 17 8.21 -17.65 -14.94
C GLU A 17 9.53 -16.97 -14.60
N ALA A 18 10.04 -16.14 -15.50
CA ALA A 18 11.15 -15.24 -15.22
C ALA A 18 10.93 -13.89 -15.90
N GLY A 19 11.25 -12.84 -15.18
CA GLY A 19 11.21 -11.47 -15.67
C GLY A 19 12.48 -10.72 -15.28
N LEU A 20 12.98 -9.89 -16.19
CA LEU A 20 14.10 -8.99 -15.97
C LEU A 20 13.74 -7.62 -16.56
N ARG A 21 14.02 -6.55 -15.80
CA ARG A 21 13.85 -5.17 -16.24
C ARG A 21 15.08 -4.36 -15.88
N PHE A 22 15.67 -3.73 -16.88
CA PHE A 22 16.66 -2.68 -16.72
C PHE A 22 15.99 -1.32 -16.87
N GLU A 23 16.27 -0.41 -15.96
CA GLU A 23 15.78 0.95 -15.99
C GLU A 23 16.91 1.93 -15.69
N SER A 24 17.06 2.90 -16.58
CA SER A 24 17.99 4.03 -16.41
C SER A 24 17.16 5.30 -16.34
N LEU A 25 17.35 6.08 -15.28
CA LEU A 25 16.71 7.36 -15.05
C LEU A 25 17.77 8.43 -14.94
N ARG A 26 17.53 9.55 -15.59
CA ARG A 26 18.39 10.74 -15.53
C ARG A 26 17.55 11.96 -15.20
N TYR A 27 18.00 12.72 -14.24
CA TYR A 27 17.42 14.00 -13.84
C TYR A 27 18.40 15.09 -14.16
N ASP A 28 18.01 16.04 -15.02
CA ASP A 28 18.73 17.29 -15.27
C ASP A 28 17.99 18.39 -14.52
N TYR A 29 18.54 18.79 -13.38
CA TYR A 29 17.97 19.81 -12.52
C TYR A 29 18.61 21.16 -12.81
N GLN A 30 17.77 22.17 -13.05
CA GLN A 30 18.18 23.56 -13.24
C GLN A 30 17.49 24.44 -12.20
N ASN A 31 18.29 25.17 -11.42
CA ASN A 31 17.80 26.11 -10.43
C ASN A 31 17.75 27.54 -11.05
N ASN A 32 16.61 27.90 -11.60
CA ASN A 32 16.40 29.20 -12.22
C ASN A 32 16.08 30.32 -11.22
N MET A 33 16.00 30.00 -9.91
CA MET A 33 15.67 31.00 -8.88
C MET A 33 16.93 31.58 -8.25
N ILE A 34 17.58 30.81 -7.42
CA ILE A 34 18.90 31.11 -6.83
C ILE A 34 19.54 29.82 -6.32
N ASP A 35 20.85 29.84 -6.24
CA ASP A 35 21.58 28.88 -5.44
C ASP A 35 21.35 29.19 -3.96
N GLY A 36 20.94 28.18 -3.20
CA GLY A 36 20.79 28.29 -1.77
C GLY A 36 19.37 28.19 -1.23
N SER A 37 19.12 28.82 -0.11
CA SER A 37 17.88 28.72 0.63
C SER A 37 16.74 29.52 0.03
N THR A 38 15.55 28.94 -0.04
CA THR A 38 14.31 29.64 -0.41
C THR A 38 13.26 29.45 0.69
N ARG A 39 12.29 30.38 0.78
CA ARG A 39 11.11 30.24 1.63
C ARG A 39 10.14 29.21 1.06
N ASP A 40 9.15 28.81 1.88
CA ASP A 40 8.11 27.85 1.49
C ASP A 40 7.27 28.31 0.29
N ASP A 41 7.12 29.62 0.10
CA ASP A 41 6.43 30.26 -1.04
C ASP A 41 7.33 30.41 -2.28
N GLY A 42 8.57 29.92 -2.22
CA GLY A 42 9.56 30.04 -3.29
C GLY A 42 10.26 31.39 -3.36
N SER A 43 9.95 32.35 -2.49
CA SER A 43 10.64 33.63 -2.43
C SER A 43 12.07 33.49 -1.91
N LEU A 44 12.92 34.47 -2.30
CA LEU A 44 14.32 34.48 -1.91
C LEU A 44 14.51 34.65 -0.40
N CYS A 45 15.42 33.87 0.15
CA CYS A 45 15.90 34.05 1.51
C CYS A 45 17.10 35.01 1.52
N ASN A 46 17.00 36.06 2.30
CA ASN A 46 18.17 36.88 2.60
C ASN A 46 19.06 36.15 3.60
N SER A 47 20.37 36.22 3.45
CA SER A 47 21.39 35.52 4.22
C SER A 47 21.36 35.74 5.76
N GLY A 48 20.54 36.69 6.24
CA GLY A 48 20.33 36.93 7.69
C GLY A 48 18.95 36.52 8.20
N ASP A 49 18.07 36.01 7.34
CA ASP A 49 16.70 35.68 7.67
C ASP A 49 16.59 34.25 8.12
N GLY A 50 16.41 33.99 9.43
CA GLY A 50 16.26 32.67 10.02
C GLY A 50 15.03 31.87 9.53
N SER A 51 14.21 32.45 8.64
CA SER A 51 12.94 31.89 8.16
C SER A 51 13.05 30.92 6.98
N CYS A 52 14.24 30.71 6.40
CA CYS A 52 14.45 29.85 5.25
C CYS A 52 14.45 28.38 5.62
N ARG A 53 13.47 27.67 5.15
CA ARG A 53 13.26 26.25 5.49
C ARG A 53 13.94 25.28 4.55
N TYR A 54 13.99 25.60 3.26
CA TYR A 54 14.53 24.71 2.24
C TYR A 54 15.76 25.27 1.56
N TYR A 55 16.71 24.39 1.29
CA TYR A 55 17.84 24.62 0.43
C TYR A 55 17.57 24.05 -0.96
N ARG A 56 17.90 24.79 -1.99
CA ARG A 56 17.85 24.34 -3.38
C ARG A 56 19.26 24.35 -3.96
N PRO A 57 19.78 23.18 -4.32
CA PRO A 57 21.15 23.09 -4.85
C PRO A 57 21.26 23.80 -6.20
N SER A 58 22.50 24.10 -6.59
CA SER A 58 22.85 24.56 -7.94
C SER A 58 22.51 23.48 -8.99
N ASP A 59 22.60 23.88 -10.26
CA ASP A 59 22.37 22.99 -11.40
C ASP A 59 23.20 21.71 -11.29
N GLN A 60 22.54 20.59 -11.44
CA GLN A 60 23.20 19.29 -11.36
C GLN A 60 22.43 18.20 -12.13
N THR A 61 23.15 17.17 -12.49
CA THR A 61 22.58 15.98 -13.13
C THR A 61 22.77 14.78 -12.20
N ASN A 62 21.69 14.05 -11.96
CA ASN A 62 21.71 12.79 -11.22
C ASN A 62 21.22 11.68 -12.14
N SER A 63 21.87 10.51 -12.07
CA SER A 63 21.42 9.32 -12.80
C SER A 63 21.38 8.13 -11.86
N THR A 64 20.45 7.22 -12.13
CA THR A 64 20.33 5.97 -11.40
C THR A 64 19.96 4.84 -12.36
N ASP A 65 20.66 3.71 -12.24
CA ASP A 65 20.43 2.51 -13.03
C ASP A 65 19.96 1.39 -12.10
N ASN A 66 18.86 0.75 -12.45
CA ASN A 66 18.26 -0.30 -11.62
C ASN A 66 17.98 -1.55 -12.45
N ILE A 67 18.24 -2.71 -11.86
CA ILE A 67 17.89 -4.00 -12.43
C ILE A 67 16.88 -4.67 -11.51
N ASN A 68 15.66 -4.87 -12.01
CA ASN A 68 14.60 -5.57 -11.30
C ASN A 68 14.44 -6.97 -11.89
N TYR A 69 14.23 -7.97 -11.04
CA TYR A 69 13.98 -9.34 -11.50
C TYR A 69 12.84 -9.99 -10.74
N GLN A 70 12.21 -10.96 -11.39
CA GLN A 70 11.28 -11.89 -10.74
C GLN A 70 11.48 -13.29 -11.28
N LEU A 71 11.33 -14.26 -10.39
CA LEU A 71 11.32 -15.69 -10.70
C LEU A 71 10.09 -16.30 -10.02
N GLY A 72 9.36 -17.11 -10.75
CA GLY A 72 8.16 -17.78 -10.26
C GLY A 72 8.07 -19.23 -10.70
N ALA A 73 7.37 -20.02 -9.93
CA ALA A 73 6.96 -21.37 -10.28
C ALA A 73 5.51 -21.59 -9.84
N HIS A 74 4.71 -22.16 -10.74
CA HIS A 74 3.34 -22.62 -10.48
C HIS A 74 3.26 -24.12 -10.67
N TYR A 75 2.74 -24.83 -9.69
CA TYR A 75 2.59 -26.28 -9.74
C TYR A 75 1.14 -26.68 -9.55
N VAL A 76 0.61 -27.47 -10.46
CA VAL A 76 -0.73 -28.04 -10.44
C VAL A 76 -0.67 -29.42 -9.76
N PHE A 77 -1.17 -29.54 -8.53
CA PHE A 77 -1.24 -30.82 -7.81
C PHE A 77 -2.31 -31.73 -8.40
N ASN A 78 -3.50 -31.15 -8.67
CA ASN A 78 -4.63 -31.78 -9.34
C ASN A 78 -5.54 -30.71 -9.96
N ASP A 79 -6.67 -31.10 -10.56
CA ASP A 79 -7.60 -30.20 -11.26
C ASP A 79 -8.16 -29.03 -10.41
N SER A 80 -8.12 -29.18 -9.09
CA SER A 80 -8.67 -28.20 -8.15
C SER A 80 -7.63 -27.51 -7.30
N LEU A 81 -6.41 -28.04 -7.17
CA LEU A 81 -5.40 -27.54 -6.25
C LEU A 81 -4.10 -27.24 -6.98
N GLY A 82 -3.61 -26.02 -6.83
CA GLY A 82 -2.30 -25.57 -7.27
C GLY A 82 -1.54 -24.83 -6.17
N GLY A 83 -0.25 -24.69 -6.37
CA GLY A 83 0.62 -23.92 -5.51
C GLY A 83 1.55 -23.05 -6.31
N PHE A 84 2.08 -22.02 -5.67
CA PHE A 84 3.05 -21.13 -6.31
C PHE A 84 4.14 -20.68 -5.32
N ILE A 85 5.26 -20.32 -5.89
CA ILE A 85 6.35 -19.61 -5.20
C ILE A 85 6.86 -18.50 -6.12
N ARG A 86 7.17 -17.34 -5.55
CA ARG A 86 7.73 -16.20 -6.29
C ARG A 86 8.84 -15.55 -5.47
N ILE A 87 9.93 -15.23 -6.13
CA ILE A 87 11.01 -14.38 -5.62
C ILE A 87 11.08 -13.17 -6.54
N ALA A 88 11.13 -11.97 -5.97
CA ALA A 88 11.27 -10.76 -6.76
C ALA A 88 12.15 -9.74 -6.03
N ASN A 89 12.85 -8.96 -6.84
CA ASN A 89 13.57 -7.77 -6.42
C ASN A 89 13.05 -6.58 -7.23
N ALA A 90 12.87 -5.44 -6.56
CA ALA A 90 12.45 -4.20 -7.21
C ALA A 90 13.15 -3.00 -6.57
N TYR A 91 13.28 -1.94 -7.37
CA TYR A 91 13.87 -0.67 -6.97
C TYR A 91 12.90 0.48 -7.16
N ARG A 92 13.03 1.50 -6.30
CA ARG A 92 12.38 2.80 -6.44
C ARG A 92 13.45 3.89 -6.50
N ALA A 93 13.58 4.54 -7.65
CA ALA A 93 14.49 5.68 -7.78
C ALA A 93 14.05 6.83 -6.85
N PRO A 94 14.99 7.66 -6.37
CA PRO A 94 14.70 8.86 -5.62
C PRO A 94 13.76 9.79 -6.40
N GLN A 95 12.87 10.47 -5.70
CA GLN A 95 12.00 11.47 -6.29
C GLN A 95 12.69 12.83 -6.36
N ILE A 96 12.23 13.71 -7.25
CA ILE A 96 12.74 15.07 -7.42
C ILE A 96 12.78 15.86 -6.10
N ASN A 97 11.74 15.72 -5.27
CA ASN A 97 11.69 16.37 -3.96
C ASN A 97 12.70 15.82 -2.94
N GLU A 98 13.08 14.55 -3.09
CA GLU A 98 14.07 13.89 -2.23
C GLU A 98 15.50 14.33 -2.62
N LEU A 99 15.73 14.60 -3.90
CA LEU A 99 17.04 15.03 -4.44
C LEU A 99 17.27 16.54 -4.31
N TYR A 100 16.25 17.38 -4.56
CA TYR A 100 16.45 18.80 -4.82
C TYR A 100 15.67 19.74 -3.89
N ARG A 101 14.80 19.25 -3.02
CA ARG A 101 14.13 20.05 -1.99
C ARG A 101 14.67 19.66 -0.63
N LEU A 102 15.89 20.11 -0.36
CA LEU A 102 16.65 19.76 0.82
C LEU A 102 16.26 20.63 2.03
N GLN A 103 16.54 20.14 3.22
CA GLN A 103 16.43 20.93 4.44
C GLN A 103 17.53 21.98 4.46
N LYS A 104 17.30 23.11 5.16
CA LYS A 104 18.34 24.07 5.46
C LYS A 104 19.54 23.34 6.09
N GLU A 105 20.74 23.69 5.67
CA GLU A 105 22.03 23.09 6.08
C GLU A 105 22.34 21.72 5.43
N GLN A 106 21.43 21.16 4.66
CA GLN A 106 21.72 20.00 3.81
C GLN A 106 22.04 20.47 2.38
N GLU A 107 23.31 20.64 2.05
CA GLU A 107 23.75 21.16 0.75
C GLU A 107 23.62 20.16 -0.39
N THR A 108 23.73 18.86 -0.08
CA THR A 108 23.61 17.79 -1.06
C THR A 108 22.78 16.64 -0.51
N SER A 109 22.14 15.90 -1.41
CA SER A 109 21.49 14.63 -1.12
C SER A 109 22.10 13.56 -2.01
N VAL A 110 22.97 12.74 -1.44
CA VAL A 110 23.53 11.57 -2.11
C VAL A 110 22.72 10.36 -1.66
N ILE A 111 21.64 10.09 -2.41
CA ILE A 111 20.73 8.99 -2.10
C ILE A 111 20.64 8.04 -3.30
N GLU A 112 20.64 6.76 -2.98
CA GLU A 112 20.47 5.67 -3.93
C GLU A 112 19.01 5.25 -4.02
N SER A 113 18.70 4.37 -4.98
CA SER A 113 17.36 3.79 -5.09
C SER A 113 17.01 2.92 -3.89
N GLU A 114 15.80 3.04 -3.37
CA GLU A 114 15.28 2.06 -2.43
C GLU A 114 15.19 0.69 -3.10
N GLN A 115 15.53 -0.35 -2.36
CA GLN A 115 15.45 -1.73 -2.81
C GLN A 115 14.43 -2.51 -2.00
N VAL A 116 13.69 -3.40 -2.64
CA VAL A 116 12.85 -4.39 -1.97
C VAL A 116 13.12 -5.78 -2.52
N ASP A 117 13.41 -6.71 -1.61
CA ASP A 117 13.48 -8.15 -1.89
C ASP A 117 12.26 -8.83 -1.30
N SER A 118 11.60 -9.69 -2.07
CA SER A 118 10.40 -10.39 -1.66
C SER A 118 10.46 -11.88 -1.96
N LEU A 119 9.91 -12.66 -1.05
CA LEU A 119 9.57 -14.07 -1.22
C LEU A 119 8.11 -14.25 -0.88
N GLU A 120 7.35 -14.84 -1.77
CA GLU A 120 5.95 -15.16 -1.61
C GLU A 120 5.71 -16.62 -2.01
N THR A 121 4.85 -17.32 -1.28
CA THR A 121 4.37 -18.66 -1.64
C THR A 121 2.93 -18.83 -1.20
N GLY A 122 2.18 -19.67 -1.90
CA GLY A 122 0.79 -19.88 -1.57
C GLY A 122 0.19 -21.06 -2.28
N VAL A 123 -1.06 -21.31 -1.94
CA VAL A 123 -1.90 -22.36 -2.52
C VAL A 123 -3.21 -21.77 -3.03
N ARG A 124 -3.70 -22.28 -4.14
CA ARG A 124 -4.98 -21.95 -4.75
C ARG A 124 -5.82 -23.22 -4.85
N TYR A 125 -7.03 -23.14 -4.33
CA TYR A 125 -8.02 -24.19 -4.51
C TYR A 125 -9.22 -23.61 -5.26
N GLN A 126 -9.63 -24.29 -6.31
CA GLN A 126 -10.71 -23.85 -7.19
C GLN A 126 -11.57 -25.01 -7.63
N THR A 127 -12.86 -24.90 -7.35
CA THR A 127 -13.93 -25.74 -7.86
C THR A 127 -15.04 -24.87 -8.43
N GLN A 128 -16.13 -25.45 -8.89
CA GLN A 128 -17.32 -24.70 -9.31
C GLN A 128 -17.95 -23.89 -8.16
N GLN A 129 -17.87 -24.39 -6.92
CA GLN A 129 -18.50 -23.78 -5.75
C GLN A 129 -17.53 -22.98 -4.89
N TRP A 130 -16.24 -23.31 -4.89
CA TRP A 130 -15.30 -22.71 -3.97
C TRP A 130 -14.00 -22.31 -4.66
N GLN A 131 -13.67 -21.03 -4.52
CA GLN A 131 -12.39 -20.47 -4.94
C GLN A 131 -11.72 -19.88 -3.70
N THR A 132 -10.49 -20.30 -3.42
CA THR A 132 -9.72 -19.76 -2.31
C THR A 132 -8.23 -19.71 -2.61
N GLU A 133 -7.58 -18.70 -2.10
CA GLU A 133 -6.13 -18.52 -2.15
C GLU A 133 -5.61 -18.17 -0.76
N LEU A 134 -4.57 -18.86 -0.35
CA LEU A 134 -3.79 -18.55 0.85
C LEU A 134 -2.35 -18.30 0.43
N ALA A 135 -1.84 -17.13 0.76
CA ALA A 135 -0.46 -16.71 0.51
C ALA A 135 0.25 -16.32 1.81
N ILE A 136 1.55 -16.61 1.89
CA ILE A 136 2.45 -16.09 2.91
C ILE A 136 3.60 -15.37 2.22
N TYR A 137 4.03 -14.25 2.79
CA TYR A 137 5.10 -13.48 2.20
C TYR A 137 6.08 -12.94 3.25
N LYS A 138 7.29 -12.67 2.80
CA LYS A 138 8.31 -11.94 3.52
C LYS A 138 9.02 -10.99 2.58
N MET A 139 9.09 -9.70 2.97
CA MET A 139 9.81 -8.68 2.22
C MET A 139 10.79 -7.96 3.13
N LYS A 140 11.90 -7.51 2.56
CA LYS A 140 12.85 -6.61 3.19
C LYS A 140 13.01 -5.41 2.28
N LYS A 141 13.01 -4.21 2.86
CA LYS A 141 13.39 -2.99 2.15
C LYS A 141 14.68 -2.48 2.77
N ASP A 142 15.61 -2.17 1.91
CA ASP A 142 16.87 -1.53 2.24
C ASP A 142 16.95 -0.16 1.53
N GLN A 143 17.85 0.70 2.03
CA GLN A 143 18.03 2.05 1.48
C GLN A 143 16.73 2.86 1.45
N VAL A 144 15.82 2.65 2.43
CA VAL A 144 14.56 3.40 2.51
C VAL A 144 14.87 4.86 2.74
N ILE A 145 14.33 5.71 1.86
CA ILE A 145 14.52 7.15 1.92
C ILE A 145 13.62 7.71 3.02
N VAL A 146 14.25 8.30 4.02
CA VAL A 146 13.60 8.85 5.20
C VAL A 146 14.17 10.23 5.55
N LYS A 147 13.51 10.93 6.44
CA LYS A 147 14.08 12.13 7.08
C LYS A 147 14.66 11.74 8.44
N ASP A 148 15.86 12.19 8.71
CA ASP A 148 16.48 12.02 10.02
C ASP A 148 15.96 13.02 11.08
N SER A 149 16.58 13.06 12.27
CA SER A 149 16.21 13.97 13.37
C SER A 149 16.35 15.45 12.99
N ASP A 150 17.26 15.78 12.10
CA ASP A 150 17.51 17.11 11.60
C ASP A 150 16.68 17.44 10.36
N SER A 151 15.78 16.52 9.99
CA SER A 151 14.94 16.55 8.80
C SER A 151 15.70 16.43 7.48
N PHE A 152 16.95 15.97 7.52
CA PHE A 152 17.74 15.70 6.32
C PHE A 152 17.23 14.46 5.61
N VAL A 153 17.23 14.49 4.29
CA VAL A 153 16.85 13.33 3.46
C VAL A 153 18.04 12.38 3.38
N VAL A 154 17.86 11.19 3.88
CA VAL A 154 18.88 10.11 3.92
C VAL A 154 18.25 8.79 3.48
N ASN A 155 19.06 7.83 3.03
CA ASN A 155 18.57 6.54 2.56
C ASN A 155 19.18 5.35 3.32
N ASP A 156 19.33 5.47 4.62
CA ASP A 156 19.84 4.43 5.51
C ASP A 156 18.73 3.58 6.18
N GLY A 157 17.47 3.88 5.86
CA GLY A 157 16.33 3.19 6.43
C GLY A 157 16.26 1.73 5.98
N LYS A 158 15.85 0.85 6.89
CA LYS A 158 15.60 -0.57 6.63
C LYS A 158 14.28 -0.99 7.24
N THR A 159 13.52 -1.80 6.52
CA THR A 159 12.25 -2.32 7.04
C THR A 159 12.07 -3.79 6.69
N SER A 160 11.28 -4.48 7.50
CA SER A 160 10.90 -5.87 7.27
C SER A 160 9.39 -6.01 7.32
N HIS A 161 8.86 -6.74 6.36
CA HIS A 161 7.44 -6.99 6.22
C HIS A 161 7.22 -8.49 6.10
N LYS A 162 6.25 -9.02 6.82
CA LYS A 162 5.81 -10.40 6.69
C LYS A 162 4.31 -10.48 6.92
N GLY A 163 3.65 -11.37 6.21
CA GLY A 163 2.21 -11.47 6.34
C GLY A 163 1.65 -12.76 5.79
N ILE A 164 0.36 -12.90 6.04
CA ILE A 164 -0.50 -13.97 5.55
C ILE A 164 -1.71 -13.29 4.94
N GLU A 165 -2.06 -13.68 3.72
CA GLU A 165 -3.25 -13.22 3.01
C GLU A 165 -4.13 -14.42 2.66
N TRP A 166 -5.39 -14.30 2.94
CA TRP A 166 -6.40 -15.29 2.58
C TRP A 166 -7.57 -14.61 1.90
N ARG A 167 -7.94 -15.15 0.75
CA ARG A 167 -9.13 -14.71 -0.01
C ARG A 167 -9.97 -15.93 -0.32
N THR A 168 -11.27 -15.79 -0.25
CA THR A 168 -12.20 -16.87 -0.58
C THR A 168 -13.49 -16.33 -1.15
N VAL A 169 -14.05 -17.08 -2.11
CA VAL A 169 -15.40 -16.92 -2.62
C VAL A 169 -16.06 -18.30 -2.59
N PHE A 170 -17.21 -18.40 -1.96
CA PHE A 170 -17.95 -19.64 -1.81
C PHE A 170 -19.39 -19.46 -2.27
N GLN A 171 -19.80 -20.24 -3.27
CA GLN A 171 -21.17 -20.32 -3.74
C GLN A 171 -21.94 -21.35 -2.90
N LEU A 172 -22.66 -20.87 -1.87
CA LEU A 172 -23.38 -21.75 -0.94
C LEU A 172 -24.53 -22.50 -1.65
N ASN A 173 -25.23 -21.78 -2.53
CA ASN A 173 -26.28 -22.31 -3.41
C ASN A 173 -26.52 -21.30 -4.54
N THR A 174 -27.56 -21.51 -5.35
CA THR A 174 -27.89 -20.62 -6.49
C THR A 174 -28.23 -19.19 -6.09
N ALA A 175 -28.66 -18.97 -4.84
CA ALA A 175 -29.08 -17.65 -4.35
C ALA A 175 -28.03 -16.99 -3.44
N TRP A 176 -27.11 -17.70 -2.83
CA TRP A 176 -26.15 -17.17 -1.85
C TRP A 176 -24.71 -17.37 -2.26
N GLN A 177 -23.98 -16.27 -2.28
CA GLN A 177 -22.52 -16.25 -2.42
C GLN A 177 -21.90 -15.55 -1.20
N LEU A 178 -20.85 -16.14 -0.66
CA LEU A 178 -20.04 -15.56 0.43
C LEU A 178 -18.65 -15.26 -0.08
N ALA A 179 -18.13 -14.07 0.23
CA ALA A 179 -16.75 -13.72 -0.06
C ALA A 179 -16.07 -13.17 1.21
N SER A 180 -14.80 -13.45 1.37
CA SER A 180 -14.00 -12.92 2.48
C SER A 180 -12.56 -12.67 2.06
N SER A 181 -11.97 -11.63 2.61
CA SER A 181 -10.55 -11.35 2.52
C SER A 181 -10.01 -11.05 3.92
N VAL A 182 -8.89 -11.69 4.27
CA VAL A 182 -8.22 -11.51 5.55
C VAL A 182 -6.74 -11.30 5.27
N SER A 183 -6.18 -10.22 5.77
CA SER A 183 -4.75 -9.95 5.76
C SER A 183 -4.27 -9.75 7.19
N TRP A 184 -3.21 -10.47 7.53
CA TRP A 184 -2.39 -10.20 8.71
C TRP A 184 -0.98 -9.86 8.26
N ALA A 185 -0.47 -8.73 8.70
CA ALA A 185 0.86 -8.28 8.35
C ALA A 185 1.60 -7.69 9.56
N LYS A 186 2.90 -7.93 9.63
CA LYS A 186 3.78 -7.29 10.58
C LYS A 186 4.85 -6.53 9.82
N HIS A 187 4.84 -5.21 9.98
CA HIS A 187 5.76 -4.26 9.38
C HIS A 187 6.62 -3.66 10.48
N GLN A 188 7.96 -3.73 10.35
CA GLN A 188 8.88 -3.27 11.40
C GLN A 188 10.03 -2.47 10.82
N TYR A 189 10.44 -1.44 11.55
CA TYR A 189 11.73 -0.79 11.37
C TYR A 189 12.86 -1.77 11.71
N LYS A 190 13.95 -1.73 10.96
CA LYS A 190 15.12 -2.60 11.12
C LYS A 190 16.45 -1.83 11.05
N TYR A 191 16.46 -0.63 11.61
CA TYR A 191 17.64 0.22 11.71
C TYR A 191 17.53 1.07 12.98
N THR A 192 18.69 1.39 13.54
CA THR A 192 18.78 2.22 14.73
C THR A 192 18.60 3.68 14.36
N ARG A 193 17.56 4.31 14.87
CA ARG A 193 17.33 5.75 14.78
C ARG A 193 16.58 6.24 16.01
N LEU A 194 16.96 7.41 16.49
CA LEU A 194 16.30 8.04 17.63
C LEU A 194 15.22 9.01 17.15
N PHE A 195 14.00 8.84 17.62
CA PHE A 195 12.92 9.81 17.52
C PHE A 195 12.52 10.23 18.94
N GLY A 196 12.69 11.51 19.27
CA GLY A 196 12.46 12.00 20.63
C GLY A 196 13.25 11.23 21.70
N GLY A 197 14.47 10.78 21.38
CA GLY A 197 15.32 10.01 22.27
C GLY A 197 15.01 8.50 22.34
N ILE A 198 14.01 8.00 21.63
CA ILE A 198 13.60 6.59 21.64
C ILE A 198 14.09 5.92 20.36
N ASN A 199 14.85 4.81 20.48
CA ASN A 199 15.27 4.00 19.35
C ASN A 199 14.06 3.24 18.76
N ILE A 200 13.87 3.35 17.45
CA ILE A 200 12.74 2.73 16.74
C ILE A 200 13.05 1.34 16.20
N ASP A 201 14.28 0.85 16.32
CA ASP A 201 14.63 -0.50 15.81
C ASP A 201 13.73 -1.57 16.47
N GLY A 202 13.10 -2.39 15.62
CA GLY A 202 12.17 -3.43 16.05
C GLY A 202 10.73 -2.95 16.28
N ASN A 203 10.46 -1.65 16.33
CA ASN A 203 9.11 -1.10 16.43
C ASN A 203 8.28 -1.41 15.19
N ASP A 204 6.99 -1.49 15.37
CA ASP A 204 6.05 -1.57 14.24
C ASP A 204 6.05 -0.23 13.48
N ILE A 205 5.99 -0.31 12.16
CA ILE A 205 5.83 0.88 11.32
C ILE A 205 4.46 1.50 11.62
N ASP A 206 4.46 2.80 11.87
CA ASP A 206 3.26 3.56 12.14
C ASP A 206 2.33 3.63 10.92
N THR A 207 1.05 3.88 11.16
CA THR A 207 -0.03 3.89 10.16
C THR A 207 -0.20 2.58 9.36
N ALA A 208 0.34 1.47 9.87
CA ALA A 208 0.30 0.15 9.25
C ALA A 208 -0.48 -0.85 10.14
N PRO A 209 -1.78 -1.04 9.93
CA PRO A 209 -2.59 -1.97 10.72
C PRO A 209 -2.14 -3.42 10.49
N ARG A 210 -2.05 -4.20 11.59
CA ARG A 210 -1.70 -5.63 11.48
C ARG A 210 -2.82 -6.50 10.91
N TRP A 211 -4.06 -6.06 11.06
CA TRP A 211 -5.22 -6.79 10.58
C TRP A 211 -6.09 -5.95 9.69
N GLN A 212 -6.39 -6.47 8.52
CA GLN A 212 -7.43 -5.96 7.63
C GLN A 212 -8.31 -7.15 7.23
N ARG A 213 -9.62 -6.97 7.31
CA ARG A 213 -10.58 -8.04 7.01
C ARG A 213 -11.78 -7.47 6.32
N SER A 214 -12.35 -8.25 5.41
CA SER A 214 -13.67 -7.98 4.86
C SER A 214 -14.44 -9.28 4.71
N ALA A 215 -15.75 -9.19 4.82
CA ALA A 215 -16.65 -10.26 4.48
C ALA A 215 -17.88 -9.69 3.79
N GLN A 216 -18.34 -10.40 2.76
CA GLN A 216 -19.52 -10.06 1.96
C GLN A 216 -20.43 -11.26 1.88
N ALA A 217 -21.73 -11.00 2.01
CA ALA A 217 -22.78 -11.97 1.75
C ALA A 217 -23.72 -11.41 0.69
N LEU A 218 -23.71 -12.00 -0.49
CA LEU A 218 -24.58 -11.64 -1.61
C LEU A 218 -25.73 -12.61 -1.67
N TYR A 219 -26.95 -12.08 -1.59
CA TYR A 219 -28.19 -12.80 -1.73
C TYR A 219 -28.89 -12.41 -3.05
N GLN A 220 -29.02 -13.36 -3.96
CA GLN A 220 -29.64 -13.21 -5.26
C GLN A 220 -30.75 -14.25 -5.45
N PRO A 221 -31.95 -14.03 -4.86
CA PRO A 221 -33.05 -14.99 -4.97
C PRO A 221 -33.60 -15.13 -6.39
N THR A 222 -33.37 -14.13 -7.22
CA THR A 222 -33.75 -14.09 -8.64
C THR A 222 -32.69 -13.32 -9.44
N GLU A 223 -32.69 -13.45 -10.76
CA GLU A 223 -31.84 -12.65 -11.66
C GLU A 223 -32.12 -11.13 -11.60
N ARG A 224 -33.22 -10.72 -10.98
CA ARG A 224 -33.66 -9.31 -10.91
C ARG A 224 -33.42 -8.67 -9.56
N THR A 225 -33.11 -9.47 -8.53
CA THR A 225 -32.98 -8.99 -7.15
C THR A 225 -31.63 -9.40 -6.60
N SER A 226 -30.87 -8.45 -6.07
CA SER A 226 -29.68 -8.72 -5.28
C SER A 226 -29.63 -7.86 -4.03
N ILE A 227 -29.17 -8.44 -2.94
CA ILE A 227 -28.90 -7.75 -1.67
C ILE A 227 -27.51 -8.19 -1.21
N GLU A 228 -26.66 -7.22 -0.95
CA GLU A 228 -25.29 -7.44 -0.47
C GLU A 228 -25.14 -6.83 0.92
N PHE A 229 -24.62 -7.64 1.85
CA PHE A 229 -24.13 -7.20 3.16
C PHE A 229 -22.63 -7.22 3.15
N GLU A 230 -22.00 -6.15 3.56
CA GLU A 230 -20.55 -6.02 3.63
C GLU A 230 -20.12 -5.63 5.04
N TRP A 231 -19.11 -6.29 5.56
CA TRP A 231 -18.37 -5.94 6.76
C TRP A 231 -16.93 -5.67 6.42
N ILE A 232 -16.39 -4.55 6.92
CA ILE A 232 -15.00 -4.13 6.78
C ILE A 232 -14.45 -3.92 8.20
N TYR A 233 -13.27 -4.48 8.46
CA TYR A 233 -12.54 -4.32 9.70
C TYR A 233 -11.13 -3.81 9.44
N LEU A 234 -10.79 -2.70 10.08
CA LEU A 234 -9.44 -2.18 10.19
C LEU A 234 -8.95 -2.39 11.63
N GLY A 235 -7.86 -3.14 11.80
CA GLY A 235 -7.25 -3.40 13.09
C GLY A 235 -6.57 -2.16 13.69
N LYS A 236 -6.23 -2.24 14.97
CA LYS A 236 -5.44 -1.20 15.63
C LYS A 236 -4.05 -1.08 15.03
N TYR A 237 -3.49 0.14 15.06
CA TYR A 237 -2.12 0.42 14.63
C TYR A 237 -1.51 1.60 15.40
N PHE A 238 -0.18 1.69 15.37
CA PHE A 238 0.53 2.81 15.98
C PHE A 238 0.47 4.06 15.12
N LEU A 239 0.50 5.22 15.74
CA LEU A 239 0.36 6.54 15.12
C LEU A 239 1.69 7.28 14.98
N ASP A 240 2.74 6.74 15.60
CA ASP A 240 4.08 7.29 15.64
C ASP A 240 5.15 6.18 15.60
N PRO A 241 6.37 6.48 15.12
CA PRO A 241 7.46 5.50 15.05
C PRO A 241 7.91 4.97 16.40
N GLN A 242 7.68 5.72 17.51
CA GLN A 242 8.03 5.31 18.87
C GLN A 242 7.07 4.24 19.41
N ASN A 243 5.95 4.01 18.73
CA ASN A 243 4.85 3.13 19.16
C ASN A 243 4.20 3.54 20.50
N ALA A 244 4.18 4.85 20.78
CA ALA A 244 3.62 5.39 22.02
C ALA A 244 2.11 5.63 21.91
N HIS A 245 1.58 5.92 20.74
CA HIS A 245 0.19 6.25 20.50
C HIS A 245 -0.45 5.27 19.53
N GLN A 246 -1.75 4.97 19.72
CA GLN A 246 -2.46 3.98 18.88
C GLN A 246 -3.81 4.50 18.42
N TYR A 247 -4.18 4.12 17.22
CA TYR A 247 -5.56 4.11 16.73
C TYR A 247 -6.18 2.75 17.04
N ALA A 248 -7.39 2.76 17.59
CA ALA A 248 -8.05 1.52 18.03
C ALA A 248 -8.57 0.63 16.90
N GLY A 249 -8.58 1.16 15.64
CA GLY A 249 -9.23 0.51 14.52
C GLY A 249 -10.75 0.69 14.52
N HIS A 250 -11.43 0.09 13.54
CA HIS A 250 -12.88 0.22 13.42
C HIS A 250 -13.49 -0.93 12.61
N ASN A 251 -14.83 -1.02 12.72
CA ASN A 251 -15.68 -1.85 11.86
C ASN A 251 -16.64 -0.93 11.11
N VAL A 252 -16.89 -1.25 9.84
CA VAL A 252 -17.91 -0.61 9.00
C VAL A 252 -18.81 -1.70 8.44
N PHE A 253 -20.11 -1.45 8.42
CA PHE A 253 -21.11 -2.31 7.82
C PHE A 253 -21.85 -1.54 6.74
N ASN A 254 -21.96 -2.14 5.57
CA ASN A 254 -22.66 -1.57 4.41
C ASN A 254 -23.73 -2.54 3.94
N VAL A 255 -24.79 -1.99 3.34
CA VAL A 255 -25.85 -2.76 2.68
C VAL A 255 -26.11 -2.14 1.31
N ARG A 256 -26.13 -2.97 0.30
CA ARG A 256 -26.52 -2.60 -1.08
C ARG A 256 -27.66 -3.47 -1.53
N ALA A 257 -28.64 -2.90 -2.21
CA ALA A 257 -29.75 -3.62 -2.77
C ALA A 257 -30.01 -3.16 -4.20
N GLN A 258 -30.31 -4.10 -5.08
CA GLN A 258 -30.70 -3.84 -6.45
C GLN A 258 -31.98 -4.60 -6.76
N GLN A 259 -32.90 -3.90 -7.45
CA GLN A 259 -34.12 -4.49 -7.99
C GLN A 259 -34.32 -4.03 -9.42
N ARG A 260 -34.63 -4.97 -10.32
CA ARG A 260 -34.93 -4.70 -11.71
C ARG A 260 -36.42 -4.98 -12.02
N TYR A 261 -37.06 -4.02 -12.66
CA TYR A 261 -38.43 -4.09 -13.14
C TYR A 261 -38.44 -3.74 -14.65
N GLY A 262 -38.46 -4.76 -15.50
CA GLY A 262 -38.33 -4.54 -16.96
C GLY A 262 -37.01 -3.81 -17.27
N ASP A 263 -37.17 -2.63 -17.90
CA ASP A 263 -36.04 -1.77 -18.26
C ASP A 263 -35.60 -0.80 -17.14
N LEU A 264 -36.31 -0.77 -16.01
CA LEU A 264 -35.96 0.05 -14.86
C LEU A 264 -35.19 -0.75 -13.84
N GLN A 265 -34.02 -0.25 -13.45
CA GLN A 265 -33.21 -0.76 -12.34
C GLN A 265 -33.15 0.28 -11.22
N ILE A 266 -33.40 -0.16 -10.00
CA ILE A 266 -33.35 0.64 -8.79
C ILE A 266 -32.19 0.09 -7.96
N ASN A 267 -31.22 0.95 -7.61
CA ASN A 267 -30.10 0.63 -6.74
C ASN A 267 -30.20 1.47 -5.47
N GLY A 268 -30.20 0.83 -4.32
CA GLY A 268 -30.15 1.47 -3.01
C GLY A 268 -28.88 1.09 -2.27
N GLN A 269 -28.28 2.02 -1.54
CA GLN A 269 -27.10 1.76 -0.73
C GLN A 269 -27.18 2.50 0.59
N ILE A 270 -26.74 1.82 1.66
CA ILE A 270 -26.48 2.41 2.97
C ILE A 270 -25.02 2.10 3.31
N THR A 271 -24.21 3.14 3.44
CA THR A 271 -22.82 3.02 3.91
C THR A 271 -22.75 3.36 5.39
N ASN A 272 -21.79 2.73 6.09
CA ASN A 272 -21.60 2.91 7.53
C ASN A 272 -22.91 2.81 8.32
N LEU A 273 -23.60 1.67 8.17
CA LEU A 273 -24.95 1.42 8.73
C LEU A 273 -25.06 1.75 10.22
N THR A 274 -23.98 1.56 10.98
CA THR A 274 -23.91 1.81 12.43
C THR A 274 -23.61 3.25 12.80
N ASP A 275 -23.37 4.13 11.81
CA ASP A 275 -23.00 5.54 11.98
C ASP A 275 -21.81 5.74 12.91
N ARG A 276 -20.83 4.87 12.78
CA ARG A 276 -19.62 4.93 13.61
C ARG A 276 -18.69 6.03 13.10
N ARG A 277 -18.20 6.88 14.01
CA ARG A 277 -17.13 7.81 13.68
C ARG A 277 -15.85 7.03 13.43
N ILE A 278 -15.30 7.13 12.25
CA ILE A 278 -14.09 6.45 11.81
C ILE A 278 -13.09 7.47 11.28
N ALA A 279 -11.82 7.05 11.23
CA ALA A 279 -10.79 7.77 10.51
C ALA A 279 -10.26 6.87 9.40
N ASP A 280 -10.18 7.40 8.18
CA ASP A 280 -9.55 6.73 7.03
C ASP A 280 -8.05 6.62 7.26
N ARG A 281 -7.48 7.63 7.93
CA ARG A 281 -6.11 7.66 8.40
C ARG A 281 -6.04 8.41 9.73
N ALA A 282 -5.17 7.97 10.61
CA ALA A 282 -4.80 8.70 11.82
C ALA A 282 -3.28 8.68 11.99
N ASP A 283 -2.72 9.75 12.50
CA ASP A 283 -1.32 9.84 12.92
C ASP A 283 -1.20 10.70 14.21
N TYR A 284 -0.02 10.67 14.83
CA TYR A 284 0.33 11.55 15.94
C TYR A 284 1.50 12.43 15.53
N GLY A 285 1.33 13.73 15.62
CA GLY A 285 2.36 14.70 15.27
C GLY A 285 2.14 16.04 15.94
N PHE A 286 3.21 16.76 16.20
CA PHE A 286 3.20 18.06 16.89
C PHE A 286 2.46 18.01 18.24
N GLY A 287 2.59 16.89 18.98
CA GLY A 287 1.96 16.72 20.28
C GLY A 287 0.44 16.44 20.24
N SER A 288 -0.13 16.12 19.08
CA SER A 288 -1.58 15.95 18.92
C SER A 288 -1.95 14.75 18.06
N TYR A 289 -3.08 14.13 18.39
CA TYR A 289 -3.74 13.16 17.51
C TYR A 289 -4.36 13.87 16.31
N ARG A 290 -4.07 13.39 15.12
CA ARG A 290 -4.63 13.92 13.87
C ARG A 290 -5.43 12.82 13.18
N TYR A 291 -6.69 13.14 12.85
CA TYR A 291 -7.61 12.21 12.21
C TYR A 291 -8.07 12.78 10.87
N PHE A 292 -7.88 12.00 9.81
CA PHE A 292 -8.55 12.22 8.53
C PHE A 292 -9.89 11.49 8.63
N VAL A 293 -10.94 12.25 8.84
CA VAL A 293 -12.27 11.73 9.17
C VAL A 293 -12.86 11.01 7.97
N GLY A 294 -13.22 9.74 8.14
CA GLY A 294 -13.93 8.97 7.15
C GLY A 294 -15.44 9.31 7.14
N GLU A 295 -16.13 8.81 6.13
CA GLU A 295 -17.54 9.10 5.93
C GLU A 295 -18.40 8.54 7.06
N GLY A 296 -19.37 9.35 7.51
CA GLY A 296 -20.48 8.92 8.36
C GLY A 296 -21.47 8.04 7.59
N ARG A 297 -22.65 7.78 8.20
CA ARG A 297 -23.70 7.03 7.50
C ARG A 297 -24.17 7.79 6.28
N GLY A 298 -24.09 7.12 5.13
CA GLY A 298 -24.54 7.63 3.84
C GLY A 298 -25.73 6.83 3.31
N PHE A 299 -26.60 7.50 2.55
CA PHE A 299 -27.69 6.88 1.82
C PHE A 299 -27.61 7.30 0.36
N SER A 300 -27.74 6.35 -0.57
CA SER A 300 -27.85 6.66 -1.99
C SER A 300 -28.98 5.85 -2.62
N LEU A 301 -29.66 6.46 -3.58
CA LEU A 301 -30.68 5.84 -4.42
C LEU A 301 -30.41 6.24 -5.87
N GLU A 302 -30.26 5.25 -6.72
CA GLU A 302 -30.05 5.44 -8.16
C GLU A 302 -31.19 4.77 -8.93
N LEU A 303 -31.72 5.48 -9.90
CA LEU A 303 -32.67 4.95 -10.87
C LEU A 303 -32.02 4.93 -12.25
N LYS A 304 -31.88 3.74 -12.83
CA LYS A 304 -31.24 3.53 -14.13
C LYS A 304 -32.23 2.90 -15.12
N ARG A 305 -32.38 3.51 -16.28
CA ARG A 305 -33.08 2.89 -17.40
C ARG A 305 -32.10 2.15 -18.30
N LEU A 306 -32.40 0.91 -18.57
CA LEU A 306 -31.63 0.05 -19.49
C LEU A 306 -32.30 0.16 -20.87
N PHE A 307 -31.51 0.41 -21.91
CA PHE A 307 -32.01 0.54 -23.30
C PHE A 307 -31.60 -0.69 -24.11
#